data_883a11fae467a51c346984c6ed63f55b
#
_entry.id   883a11fae467a51c346984c6ed63f55b
#
_cell.length_a   1.000
_cell.length_b   1.000
_cell.length_c   1.000
_cell.angle_alpha   90.00
_cell.angle_beta   90.00
_cell.angle_gamma   90.00
#
_symmetry.space_group_name_H-M   'P 1'
#
loop_
_entity.id
_entity.type
_entity.pdbx_description
1 polymer ?
#
loop_
_entity_poly.entity_id
_entity_poly.type
_entity_poly.pdbx_seq_one_letter_code
_entity_poly.pdbx_strand_id
1 'polypeptide(L)'
;MNWLDNLISFFSPEWGVRREAWRQNLEEIRNYDAGDYSRGNANWRVMNQSAEYTDKYSRDNVRARARDLERNSDMMNSVIGAYKRNVVGGGYTLQTKTGNDKLNDTIEAAWKKWCKKQNCDVTGTQSFMQIMRMCVKRKKVDGGILIVKRYTKDGFLPFKLQTFEVDELDNSQMTPKNQGNKVVGGIELNEYNKPVGYWIRQYPVDSLALTTPVYIDAKDVIFMYTKHRPSQVREISDMSPTITRIRDANEFMVAVSVKERIAACLSVFIKKTIPTTGIGNIGRGIGGAAGERQDYQGKSITPGMIKELNAGDEIQVVNPAGHATDAASYIKLQQRLVGAGQGVSYEATSRDMSQSTYSSTRQSIIEDDMTYAEEKELLMEVMDEIYETFVISLWLTGNIKVRDFWDKKDMYLEHTWIVAPKKWIDPQKEANANRIALATGQKTFKQIAAEQGKDWKEQIEEIAEVLNYAKELGIDMGGVIFDRPKNELYEEEEGEDDEHAEGFVAVSSIQGEGTAGEEDEGKETEEDTNKGTDDK
;
A
#
# COMPACT_ATOMS: atom_id res chain seq x y z
N MET A 1 42.56 -26.66 -8.82
CA MET A 1 42.88 -28.09 -9.02
C MET A 1 43.09 -28.78 -7.69
N ASN A 2 42.37 -29.87 -7.43
CA ASN A 2 42.57 -30.67 -6.22
C ASN A 2 43.77 -31.61 -6.42
N TRP A 3 44.41 -32.05 -5.32
CA TRP A 3 45.54 -33.01 -5.33
C TRP A 3 45.28 -34.23 -6.21
N LEU A 4 44.08 -34.80 -6.22
CA LEU A 4 43.65 -35.89 -7.09
C LEU A 4 43.66 -35.53 -8.59
N ASP A 5 43.36 -34.30 -8.95
CA ASP A 5 43.34 -33.85 -10.34
C ASP A 5 44.76 -33.72 -10.91
N ASN A 6 45.72 -33.29 -10.07
CA ASN A 6 47.12 -33.24 -10.44
C ASN A 6 47.68 -34.65 -10.66
N LEU A 7 47.26 -35.61 -9.86
CA LEU A 7 47.70 -37.00 -9.97
C LEU A 7 47.14 -37.68 -11.23
N ILE A 8 45.84 -37.42 -11.53
CA ILE A 8 45.20 -37.95 -12.74
C ILE A 8 45.79 -37.31 -14.00
N SER A 9 46.05 -36.00 -13.98
CA SER A 9 46.68 -35.29 -15.11
C SER A 9 48.10 -35.75 -15.40
N PHE A 10 48.82 -36.22 -14.37
CA PHE A 10 50.16 -36.79 -14.51
C PHE A 10 50.16 -38.18 -15.18
N PHE A 11 49.21 -39.05 -14.84
CA PHE A 11 49.10 -40.38 -15.41
C PHE A 11 48.37 -40.47 -16.75
N SER A 12 47.38 -39.56 -16.95
CA SER A 12 46.62 -39.46 -18.20
C SER A 12 46.14 -38.03 -18.42
N PRO A 13 46.86 -37.24 -19.24
CA PRO A 13 46.49 -35.87 -19.54
C PRO A 13 45.07 -35.72 -20.16
N GLU A 14 44.68 -36.70 -20.94
CA GLU A 14 43.34 -36.72 -21.61
C GLU A 14 42.20 -36.84 -20.59
N TRP A 15 42.37 -37.64 -19.54
CA TRP A 15 41.38 -37.75 -18.46
C TRP A 15 41.38 -36.50 -17.56
N GLY A 16 42.54 -35.86 -17.40
CA GLY A 16 42.64 -34.60 -16.67
C GLY A 16 41.85 -33.47 -17.38
N VAL A 17 42.03 -33.35 -18.68
CA VAL A 17 41.30 -32.37 -19.50
C VAL A 17 39.80 -32.66 -19.53
N ARG A 18 39.37 -33.91 -19.65
CA ARG A 18 37.96 -34.30 -19.59
C ARG A 18 37.33 -33.93 -18.23
N ARG A 19 38.01 -34.20 -17.13
CA ARG A 19 37.50 -33.84 -15.78
C ARG A 19 37.40 -32.33 -15.58
N GLU A 20 38.35 -31.57 -16.09
CA GLU A 20 38.31 -30.13 -16.02
C GLU A 20 37.18 -29.54 -16.89
N ALA A 21 37.01 -30.08 -18.10
CA ALA A 21 35.87 -29.71 -18.96
C ALA A 21 34.51 -30.07 -18.33
N TRP A 22 34.40 -31.24 -17.67
CA TRP A 22 33.20 -31.61 -16.91
C TRP A 22 32.98 -30.70 -15.70
N ARG A 23 34.04 -30.24 -15.05
CA ARG A 23 33.94 -29.30 -13.92
C ARG A 23 33.52 -27.92 -14.39
N GLN A 24 34.09 -27.42 -15.49
CA GLN A 24 33.67 -26.17 -16.12
C GLN A 24 32.21 -26.24 -16.60
N ASN A 25 31.80 -27.33 -17.23
CA ASN A 25 30.40 -27.55 -17.59
C ASN A 25 29.48 -27.63 -16.35
N LEU A 26 29.94 -28.21 -15.25
CA LEU A 26 29.18 -28.21 -13.99
C LEU A 26 29.10 -26.82 -13.33
N GLU A 27 30.12 -25.97 -13.48
CA GLU A 27 30.14 -24.59 -13.05
C GLU A 27 29.26 -23.72 -13.96
N GLU A 28 29.25 -23.96 -15.27
CA GLU A 28 28.33 -23.27 -16.23
C GLU A 28 26.87 -23.68 -16.05
N ILE A 29 26.59 -24.92 -15.59
CA ILE A 29 25.22 -25.37 -15.25
C ILE A 29 24.71 -24.72 -13.95
N ARG A 30 25.58 -24.19 -13.09
CA ARG A 30 25.24 -23.45 -11.87
C ARG A 30 24.99 -21.96 -12.14
N ASN A 31 24.08 -21.68 -13.08
CA ASN A 31 23.87 -20.31 -13.57
C ASN A 31 23.11 -19.38 -12.62
N TYR A 32 22.64 -19.86 -11.47
CA TYR A 32 21.89 -19.03 -10.52
C TYR A 32 22.41 -19.23 -9.10
N ASP A 33 23.04 -18.22 -8.53
CA ASP A 33 23.52 -18.22 -7.13
C ASP A 33 22.41 -18.53 -6.13
N ALA A 34 21.18 -18.11 -6.44
CA ALA A 34 19.99 -18.38 -5.64
C ALA A 34 19.59 -19.88 -5.62
N GLY A 35 20.04 -20.67 -6.59
CA GLY A 35 19.79 -22.11 -6.69
C GLY A 35 20.91 -22.95 -6.08
N ASP A 36 22.01 -22.34 -5.64
CA ASP A 36 23.14 -23.03 -5.08
C ASP A 36 22.91 -23.53 -3.64
N TYR A 37 23.33 -24.76 -3.34
CA TYR A 37 23.29 -25.37 -2.00
C TYR A 37 24.62 -25.18 -1.23
N SER A 38 25.34 -24.10 -1.48
CA SER A 38 26.57 -23.74 -0.76
C SER A 38 26.29 -23.52 0.73
N ARG A 39 27.38 -23.45 1.52
CA ARG A 39 27.29 -23.21 2.96
C ARG A 39 26.45 -21.96 3.33
N GLY A 40 26.45 -20.93 2.49
CA GLY A 40 25.65 -19.71 2.68
C GLY A 40 24.15 -19.97 2.58
N ASN A 41 23.74 -20.88 1.69
CA ASN A 41 22.33 -21.18 1.41
C ASN A 41 21.84 -22.47 2.09
N ALA A 42 22.68 -23.18 2.85
CA ALA A 42 22.35 -24.48 3.44
C ALA A 42 21.12 -24.45 4.37
N ASN A 43 20.87 -23.33 5.01
CA ASN A 43 19.71 -23.11 5.89
C ASN A 43 18.47 -22.55 5.15
N TRP A 44 18.61 -22.18 3.88
CA TRP A 44 17.52 -21.67 3.07
C TRP A 44 16.74 -22.82 2.44
N ARG A 45 15.96 -23.48 3.27
CA ARG A 45 15.12 -24.62 2.85
C ARG A 45 13.80 -24.12 2.30
N VAL A 46 13.59 -24.33 1.02
CA VAL A 46 12.36 -23.98 0.29
C VAL A 46 11.80 -25.22 -0.40
N MET A 47 10.48 -25.26 -0.56
CA MET A 47 9.77 -26.34 -1.24
C MET A 47 9.06 -25.80 -2.46
N ASN A 48 9.25 -26.44 -3.60
CA ASN A 48 8.55 -26.12 -4.83
C ASN A 48 7.21 -26.88 -4.88
N GLN A 49 6.20 -26.35 -4.20
CA GLN A 49 4.85 -26.92 -4.08
C GLN A 49 3.78 -25.92 -4.55
N SER A 50 2.50 -26.36 -4.60
CA SER A 50 1.38 -25.46 -4.85
C SER A 50 1.31 -24.36 -3.79
N ALA A 51 0.78 -23.18 -4.15
CA ALA A 51 0.65 -22.06 -3.23
C ALA A 51 -0.14 -22.46 -1.99
N GLU A 52 -1.27 -23.13 -2.16
CA GLU A 52 -2.11 -23.55 -1.04
C GLU A 52 -1.40 -24.48 -0.07
N TYR A 53 -0.56 -25.39 -0.59
CA TYR A 53 0.22 -26.30 0.26
C TYR A 53 1.29 -25.58 1.08
N THR A 54 1.96 -24.60 0.49
CA THR A 54 3.00 -23.80 1.18
C THR A 54 2.41 -22.84 2.21
N ASP A 55 1.26 -22.24 1.90
CA ASP A 55 0.74 -21.11 2.65
C ASP A 55 -0.17 -21.52 3.83
N LYS A 56 -0.89 -22.66 3.70
CA LYS A 56 -1.91 -23.08 4.67
C LYS A 56 -1.42 -23.17 6.12
N TYR A 57 -0.16 -23.58 6.33
CA TYR A 57 0.40 -23.76 7.68
C TYR A 57 0.82 -22.44 8.33
N SER A 58 1.11 -21.43 7.53
CA SER A 58 1.58 -20.13 7.99
C SER A 58 0.48 -19.07 8.00
N ARG A 59 -0.58 -19.25 7.22
CA ARG A 59 -1.66 -18.28 6.98
C ARG A 59 -2.21 -17.69 8.27
N ASP A 60 -2.66 -18.53 9.18
CA ASP A 60 -3.30 -18.09 10.43
C ASP A 60 -2.33 -17.32 11.34
N ASN A 61 -1.06 -17.79 11.42
CA ASN A 61 -0.04 -17.10 12.19
C ASN A 61 0.33 -15.74 11.59
N VAL A 62 0.45 -15.65 10.26
CA VAL A 62 0.74 -14.39 9.56
C VAL A 62 -0.39 -13.39 9.79
N ARG A 63 -1.65 -13.83 9.65
CA ARG A 63 -2.84 -13.02 9.92
C ARG A 63 -2.91 -12.54 11.37
N ALA A 64 -2.69 -13.44 12.34
CA ALA A 64 -2.69 -13.09 13.75
C ALA A 64 -1.63 -12.02 14.08
N ARG A 65 -0.41 -12.16 13.52
CA ARG A 65 0.69 -11.19 13.67
C ARG A 65 0.36 -9.86 12.98
N ALA A 66 -0.26 -9.89 11.80
CA ALA A 66 -0.71 -8.68 11.10
C ALA A 66 -1.75 -7.90 11.93
N ARG A 67 -2.73 -8.61 12.52
CA ARG A 67 -3.74 -8.03 13.42
C ARG A 67 -3.14 -7.50 14.72
N ASP A 68 -2.11 -8.14 15.24
CA ASP A 68 -1.39 -7.62 16.41
C ASP A 68 -0.70 -6.30 16.09
N LEU A 69 0.03 -6.22 14.98
CA LEU A 69 0.66 -4.97 14.53
C LEU A 69 -0.36 -3.90 14.15
N GLU A 70 -1.51 -4.27 13.59
CA GLU A 70 -2.60 -3.33 13.35
C GLU A 70 -3.05 -2.62 14.64
N ARG A 71 -3.09 -3.33 15.77
CA ARG A 71 -3.47 -2.75 17.07
C ARG A 71 -2.35 -1.94 17.71
N ASN A 72 -1.10 -2.37 17.53
CA ASN A 72 0.02 -1.94 18.35
C ASN A 72 1.13 -1.19 17.60
N SER A 73 1.04 -1.04 16.27
CA SER A 73 2.06 -0.35 15.46
C SER A 73 1.48 0.85 14.72
N ASP A 74 2.08 2.00 14.92
CA ASP A 74 1.80 3.24 14.19
C ASP A 74 2.24 3.14 12.72
N MET A 75 3.39 2.53 12.45
CA MET A 75 3.89 2.28 11.09
C MET A 75 2.93 1.40 10.29
N MET A 76 2.43 0.31 10.88
CA MET A 76 1.42 -0.56 10.26
C MET A 76 0.14 0.22 9.94
N ASN A 77 -0.37 0.99 10.91
CA ASN A 77 -1.57 1.79 10.74
C ASN A 77 -1.40 2.91 9.72
N SER A 78 -0.20 3.46 9.57
CA SER A 78 0.09 4.48 8.56
C SER A 78 -0.03 3.91 7.14
N VAL A 79 0.55 2.73 6.88
CA VAL A 79 0.44 2.02 5.60
C VAL A 79 -1.03 1.70 5.29
N ILE A 80 -1.74 1.04 6.21
CA ILE A 80 -3.16 0.70 6.04
C ILE A 80 -4.00 1.97 5.78
N GLY A 81 -3.69 3.03 6.52
CA GLY A 81 -4.34 4.33 6.36
C GLY A 81 -4.11 4.96 4.98
N ALA A 82 -2.91 4.80 4.40
CA ALA A 82 -2.58 5.27 3.06
C ALA A 82 -3.47 4.56 2.01
N TYR A 83 -3.56 3.23 2.05
CA TYR A 83 -4.43 2.47 1.16
C TYR A 83 -5.90 2.86 1.32
N LYS A 84 -6.42 2.90 2.54
CA LYS A 84 -7.81 3.28 2.79
C LYS A 84 -8.16 4.66 2.25
N ARG A 85 -7.25 5.64 2.37
CA ARG A 85 -7.47 7.01 1.89
C ARG A 85 -7.39 7.13 0.37
N ASN A 86 -6.46 6.41 -0.27
CA ASN A 86 -6.18 6.57 -1.69
C ASN A 86 -6.98 5.60 -2.58
N VAL A 87 -7.38 4.45 -2.04
CA VAL A 87 -8.22 3.49 -2.78
C VAL A 87 -9.70 3.89 -2.69
N VAL A 88 -10.24 4.07 -1.49
CA VAL A 88 -11.65 4.43 -1.31
C VAL A 88 -11.86 5.94 -1.20
N GLY A 89 -10.96 6.62 -0.47
CA GLY A 89 -10.97 8.08 -0.33
C GLY A 89 -12.33 8.68 0.04
N GLY A 90 -12.80 9.60 -0.78
CA GLY A 90 -14.10 10.23 -0.69
C GLY A 90 -15.26 9.33 -1.11
N GLY A 91 -14.97 8.20 -1.74
CA GLY A 91 -15.96 7.27 -2.26
C GLY A 91 -16.03 7.26 -3.79
N TYR A 92 -17.00 6.54 -4.29
CA TYR A 92 -17.28 6.39 -5.72
C TYR A 92 -18.70 6.86 -6.00
N THR A 93 -18.87 7.64 -7.05
CA THR A 93 -20.19 8.05 -7.57
C THR A 93 -20.54 7.14 -8.73
N LEU A 94 -21.75 6.59 -8.70
CA LEU A 94 -22.29 5.78 -9.78
C LEU A 94 -22.78 6.71 -10.90
N GLN A 95 -22.39 6.43 -12.13
CA GLN A 95 -22.95 7.00 -13.35
C GLN A 95 -23.48 5.88 -14.23
N THR A 96 -24.78 5.78 -14.38
CA THR A 96 -25.44 4.78 -15.21
C THR A 96 -25.49 5.21 -16.66
N LYS A 97 -25.46 4.24 -17.60
CA LYS A 97 -25.42 4.49 -19.04
C LYS A 97 -26.43 3.64 -19.82
N THR A 98 -27.65 3.53 -19.35
CA THR A 98 -28.70 2.69 -19.96
C THR A 98 -29.22 3.23 -21.29
N GLY A 99 -28.76 4.39 -21.75
CA GLY A 99 -29.32 5.07 -22.93
C GLY A 99 -30.63 5.81 -22.69
N ASN A 100 -31.17 5.79 -21.46
CA ASN A 100 -32.38 6.52 -21.07
C ASN A 100 -32.10 7.35 -19.80
N ASP A 101 -31.97 8.67 -19.96
CA ASP A 101 -31.60 9.58 -18.88
C ASP A 101 -32.54 9.47 -17.67
N LYS A 102 -33.88 9.40 -17.87
CA LYS A 102 -34.83 9.24 -16.76
C LYS A 102 -34.67 7.95 -15.97
N LEU A 103 -34.27 6.88 -16.67
CA LEU A 103 -33.99 5.59 -16.03
C LEU A 103 -32.68 5.67 -15.25
N ASN A 104 -31.67 6.35 -15.81
CA ASN A 104 -30.39 6.58 -15.15
C ASN A 104 -30.59 7.32 -13.82
N ASP A 105 -31.31 8.46 -13.84
CA ASP A 105 -31.62 9.26 -12.63
C ASP A 105 -32.36 8.40 -11.59
N THR A 106 -33.29 7.55 -12.03
CA THR A 106 -34.04 6.67 -11.13
C THR A 106 -33.13 5.65 -10.46
N ILE A 107 -32.23 5.01 -11.21
CA ILE A 107 -31.30 4.00 -10.69
C ILE A 107 -30.29 4.66 -9.74
N GLU A 108 -29.73 5.82 -10.10
CA GLU A 108 -28.77 6.56 -9.28
C GLU A 108 -29.37 7.09 -7.98
N ALA A 109 -30.59 7.63 -8.03
CA ALA A 109 -31.31 8.02 -6.82
C ALA A 109 -31.59 6.82 -5.90
N ALA A 110 -32.00 5.69 -6.49
CA ALA A 110 -32.20 4.45 -5.75
C ALA A 110 -30.89 3.93 -5.15
N TRP A 111 -29.77 4.00 -5.87
CA TRP A 111 -28.43 3.64 -5.38
C TRP A 111 -28.01 4.53 -4.20
N LYS A 112 -28.12 5.85 -4.31
CA LYS A 112 -27.84 6.80 -3.22
C LYS A 112 -28.68 6.47 -1.97
N LYS A 113 -29.92 6.03 -2.14
CA LYS A 113 -30.80 5.60 -1.04
C LYS A 113 -30.38 4.25 -0.45
N TRP A 114 -30.01 3.28 -1.32
CA TRP A 114 -29.57 1.96 -0.89
C TRP A 114 -28.23 1.98 -0.15
N CYS A 115 -27.30 2.84 -0.52
CA CYS A 115 -25.99 3.00 0.13
C CYS A 115 -26.04 3.43 1.61
N LYS A 116 -27.22 3.86 2.11
CA LYS A 116 -27.38 4.20 3.54
C LYS A 116 -27.34 2.95 4.41
N LYS A 117 -26.75 3.07 5.61
CA LYS A 117 -26.45 1.96 6.52
C LYS A 117 -27.61 0.99 6.77
N GLN A 118 -28.84 1.52 6.92
CA GLN A 118 -30.04 0.71 7.19
C GLN A 118 -30.51 -0.12 5.98
N ASN A 119 -30.09 0.25 4.77
CA ASN A 119 -30.55 -0.38 3.54
C ASN A 119 -29.52 -1.34 2.94
N CYS A 120 -28.22 -1.05 3.02
CA CYS A 120 -27.18 -1.86 2.40
C CYS A 120 -26.56 -2.90 3.35
N ASP A 121 -26.59 -2.67 4.67
CA ASP A 121 -25.96 -3.52 5.66
C ASP A 121 -27.03 -4.34 6.40
N VAL A 122 -26.81 -5.64 6.53
CA VAL A 122 -27.70 -6.53 7.32
C VAL A 122 -27.75 -6.09 8.77
N THR A 123 -26.62 -5.67 9.34
CA THR A 123 -26.52 -5.19 10.72
C THR A 123 -27.03 -3.76 10.90
N GLY A 124 -27.19 -3.00 9.81
CA GLY A 124 -27.64 -1.61 9.83
C GLY A 124 -26.63 -0.62 10.44
N THR A 125 -25.37 -1.02 10.61
CA THR A 125 -24.35 -0.25 11.31
C THR A 125 -23.45 0.55 10.39
N GLN A 126 -23.19 0.06 9.16
CA GLN A 126 -22.23 0.63 8.20
C GLN A 126 -22.90 1.05 6.90
N SER A 127 -22.55 2.23 6.39
CA SER A 127 -22.89 2.64 5.04
C SER A 127 -22.04 1.88 4.02
N PHE A 128 -22.47 1.84 2.76
CA PHE A 128 -21.76 1.16 1.69
C PHE A 128 -20.28 1.54 1.61
N MET A 129 -19.97 2.84 1.65
CA MET A 129 -18.57 3.31 1.62
C MET A 129 -17.78 2.97 2.89
N GLN A 130 -18.44 2.81 4.05
CA GLN A 130 -17.78 2.32 5.26
C GLN A 130 -17.45 0.83 5.13
N ILE A 131 -18.35 0.03 4.53
CA ILE A 131 -18.09 -1.38 4.20
C ILE A 131 -16.90 -1.47 3.24
N MET A 132 -16.85 -0.69 2.16
CA MET A 132 -15.74 -0.70 1.20
C MET A 132 -14.40 -0.32 1.86
N ARG A 133 -14.38 0.69 2.75
CA ARG A 133 -13.18 1.04 3.52
C ARG A 133 -12.73 -0.08 4.45
N MET A 134 -13.67 -0.82 5.04
CA MET A 134 -13.38 -1.99 5.84
C MET A 134 -12.84 -3.13 4.98
N CYS A 135 -13.40 -3.37 3.80
CA CYS A 135 -12.93 -4.39 2.86
C CYS A 135 -11.48 -4.17 2.46
N VAL A 136 -11.11 -2.95 2.05
CA VAL A 136 -9.72 -2.60 1.72
C VAL A 136 -8.80 -2.81 2.94
N LYS A 137 -9.23 -2.40 4.13
CA LYS A 137 -8.46 -2.59 5.35
C LYS A 137 -8.25 -4.07 5.67
N ARG A 138 -9.32 -4.88 5.63
CA ARG A 138 -9.24 -6.33 5.93
C ARG A 138 -8.43 -7.07 4.86
N LYS A 139 -8.60 -6.71 3.59
CA LYS A 139 -7.79 -7.28 2.51
C LYS A 139 -6.29 -7.07 2.76
N LYS A 140 -5.87 -5.88 3.18
CA LYS A 140 -4.46 -5.60 3.50
C LYS A 140 -3.97 -6.38 4.73
N VAL A 141 -4.76 -6.41 5.81
CA VAL A 141 -4.35 -7.03 7.09
C VAL A 141 -4.54 -8.54 7.07
N ASP A 142 -5.72 -9.00 6.69
CA ASP A 142 -6.11 -10.41 6.76
C ASP A 142 -5.79 -11.17 5.46
N GLY A 143 -5.55 -10.42 4.36
CA GLY A 143 -5.35 -10.95 3.02
C GLY A 143 -6.64 -11.01 2.20
N GLY A 144 -7.80 -10.92 2.81
CA GLY A 144 -9.10 -10.97 2.16
C GLY A 144 -10.27 -10.71 3.09
N ILE A 145 -11.45 -10.63 2.50
CA ILE A 145 -12.73 -10.52 3.21
C ILE A 145 -13.82 -11.16 2.37
N LEU A 146 -14.83 -11.73 3.04
CA LEU A 146 -16.00 -12.29 2.40
C LEU A 146 -17.19 -11.33 2.52
N ILE A 147 -17.86 -11.08 1.41
CA ILE A 147 -19.10 -10.31 1.35
C ILE A 147 -20.19 -11.25 0.87
N VAL A 148 -21.19 -11.46 1.68
CA VAL A 148 -22.31 -12.35 1.37
C VAL A 148 -23.53 -11.52 1.02
N LYS A 149 -24.14 -11.84 -0.11
CA LYS A 149 -25.40 -11.27 -0.58
C LYS A 149 -26.53 -11.89 0.23
N ARG A 150 -27.28 -11.08 0.95
CA ARG A 150 -28.42 -11.49 1.77
C ARG A 150 -29.71 -10.88 1.26
N TYR A 151 -30.79 -11.63 1.41
CA TYR A 151 -32.11 -11.19 1.02
C TYR A 151 -33.02 -11.18 2.24
N THR A 152 -33.34 -9.97 2.74
CA THR A 152 -34.15 -9.74 3.93
C THR A 152 -35.53 -9.19 3.53
N LYS A 153 -36.49 -9.30 4.45
CA LYS A 153 -37.86 -8.79 4.20
C LYS A 153 -38.01 -7.31 4.57
N ASP A 154 -37.00 -6.72 5.19
CA ASP A 154 -36.99 -5.35 5.71
C ASP A 154 -36.12 -4.42 4.85
N GLY A 155 -36.46 -3.14 4.87
CA GLY A 155 -35.70 -2.10 4.21
C GLY A 155 -36.25 -1.66 2.85
N PHE A 156 -35.48 -0.81 2.15
CA PHE A 156 -35.85 -0.24 0.84
C PHE A 156 -35.86 -1.32 -0.26
N LEU A 157 -34.86 -2.18 -0.24
CA LEU A 157 -34.73 -3.37 -1.11
C LEU A 157 -34.47 -4.59 -0.23
N PRO A 158 -34.89 -5.78 -0.66
CA PRO A 158 -34.56 -7.02 0.05
C PRO A 158 -33.06 -7.31 0.07
N PHE A 159 -32.33 -6.85 -0.93
CA PHE A 159 -30.88 -7.08 -1.06
C PHE A 159 -30.07 -6.27 -0.07
N LYS A 160 -29.26 -6.94 0.72
CA LYS A 160 -28.30 -6.38 1.68
C LYS A 160 -26.98 -7.15 1.68
N LEU A 161 -25.94 -6.53 2.21
CA LEU A 161 -24.60 -7.11 2.35
C LEU A 161 -24.36 -7.57 3.80
N GLN A 162 -23.73 -8.72 3.96
CA GLN A 162 -23.19 -9.20 5.22
C GLN A 162 -21.71 -9.53 5.03
N THR A 163 -20.84 -8.95 5.83
CA THR A 163 -19.41 -9.19 5.77
C THR A 163 -18.98 -10.24 6.79
N PHE A 164 -18.05 -11.11 6.39
CA PHE A 164 -17.45 -12.14 7.22
C PHE A 164 -15.94 -12.07 7.16
N GLU A 165 -15.30 -12.39 8.28
CA GLU A 165 -13.86 -12.54 8.33
C GLU A 165 -13.42 -13.85 7.64
N VAL A 166 -12.22 -13.87 7.10
CA VAL A 166 -11.67 -15.07 6.43
C VAL A 166 -11.45 -16.24 7.39
N ASP A 167 -11.37 -15.96 8.70
CA ASP A 167 -11.31 -16.98 9.76
C ASP A 167 -12.59 -17.80 9.88
N GLU A 168 -13.71 -17.23 9.44
CA GLU A 168 -15.02 -17.88 9.47
C GLU A 168 -15.20 -18.91 8.34
N LEU A 169 -14.23 -19.03 7.41
CA LEU A 169 -14.16 -20.17 6.49
C LEU A 169 -13.74 -21.44 7.25
N ASP A 170 -14.56 -22.48 7.18
CA ASP A 170 -14.32 -23.70 7.92
C ASP A 170 -13.21 -24.56 7.32
N ASN A 171 -11.99 -24.41 7.83
CA ASN A 171 -10.83 -25.19 7.41
C ASN A 171 -10.95 -26.70 7.74
N SER A 172 -11.88 -27.09 8.62
CA SER A 172 -12.08 -28.50 9.02
C SER A 172 -12.98 -29.27 8.06
N GLN A 173 -13.74 -28.57 7.21
CA GLN A 173 -14.64 -29.19 6.25
C GLN A 173 -13.85 -29.84 5.11
N MET A 174 -14.00 -31.15 4.98
CA MET A 174 -13.31 -31.95 3.95
C MET A 174 -14.28 -32.57 2.95
N THR A 175 -15.55 -32.70 3.33
CA THR A 175 -16.57 -33.36 2.49
C THR A 175 -17.28 -32.31 1.64
N PRO A 176 -17.26 -32.43 0.31
CA PRO A 176 -17.98 -31.53 -0.58
C PRO A 176 -19.50 -31.82 -0.49
N LYS A 177 -20.28 -30.78 -0.80
CA LYS A 177 -21.74 -30.92 -0.96
C LYS A 177 -22.10 -31.68 -2.25
N ASN A 178 -21.37 -31.40 -3.33
CA ASN A 178 -21.59 -32.01 -4.63
C ASN A 178 -20.52 -33.09 -4.89
N GLN A 179 -20.97 -34.29 -5.32
CA GLN A 179 -20.05 -35.36 -5.67
C GLN A 179 -19.14 -34.93 -6.85
N GLY A 180 -17.86 -35.29 -6.75
CA GLY A 180 -16.85 -34.92 -7.77
C GLY A 180 -16.10 -33.62 -7.49
N ASN A 181 -16.61 -32.77 -6.60
CA ASN A 181 -15.90 -31.58 -6.15
C ASN A 181 -14.88 -31.91 -5.05
N LYS A 182 -14.01 -30.96 -4.76
CA LYS A 182 -13.06 -31.01 -3.62
C LYS A 182 -13.22 -29.79 -2.73
N VAL A 183 -12.97 -29.96 -1.43
CA VAL A 183 -12.98 -28.84 -0.48
C VAL A 183 -11.54 -28.52 -0.08
N VAL A 184 -11.17 -27.25 -0.19
CA VAL A 184 -9.86 -26.73 0.18
C VAL A 184 -10.06 -25.48 1.04
N GLY A 185 -9.66 -25.55 2.30
CA GLY A 185 -9.75 -24.41 3.21
C GLY A 185 -11.16 -23.82 3.36
N GLY A 186 -12.20 -24.66 3.36
CA GLY A 186 -13.60 -24.23 3.48
C GLY A 186 -14.25 -23.79 2.17
N ILE A 187 -13.53 -23.90 1.04
CA ILE A 187 -14.04 -23.54 -0.28
C ILE A 187 -14.24 -24.81 -1.11
N GLU A 188 -15.43 -25.03 -1.60
CA GLU A 188 -15.74 -26.13 -2.52
C GLU A 188 -15.39 -25.73 -3.95
N LEU A 189 -14.55 -26.54 -4.61
CA LEU A 189 -14.00 -26.32 -5.93
C LEU A 189 -14.46 -27.41 -6.90
N ASN A 190 -14.80 -27.02 -8.14
CA ASN A 190 -15.05 -27.97 -9.21
C ASN A 190 -13.75 -28.53 -9.81
N GLU A 191 -13.86 -29.32 -10.88
CA GLU A 191 -12.74 -29.92 -11.62
C GLU A 191 -11.72 -28.88 -12.16
N TYR A 192 -12.16 -27.66 -12.48
CA TYR A 192 -11.32 -26.54 -12.97
C TYR A 192 -10.78 -25.66 -11.85
N ASN A 193 -10.92 -26.06 -10.58
CA ASN A 193 -10.61 -25.25 -9.41
C ASN A 193 -11.41 -23.94 -9.28
N LYS A 194 -12.61 -23.88 -9.93
CA LYS A 194 -13.53 -22.77 -9.77
C LYS A 194 -14.32 -22.94 -8.48
N PRO A 195 -14.41 -21.92 -7.61
CA PRO A 195 -15.26 -21.94 -6.42
C PRO A 195 -16.74 -22.13 -6.82
N VAL A 196 -17.41 -23.07 -6.17
CA VAL A 196 -18.85 -23.34 -6.34
C VAL A 196 -19.63 -23.10 -5.06
N GLY A 197 -18.95 -23.05 -3.91
CA GLY A 197 -19.56 -22.72 -2.64
C GLY A 197 -18.55 -22.57 -1.51
N TYR A 198 -19.03 -22.02 -0.43
CA TYR A 198 -18.24 -21.67 0.75
C TYR A 198 -18.88 -22.24 2.00
N TRP A 199 -18.08 -22.88 2.85
CA TRP A 199 -18.47 -23.35 4.15
C TRP A 199 -18.10 -22.30 5.19
N ILE A 200 -19.09 -21.57 5.71
CA ILE A 200 -18.90 -20.46 6.64
C ILE A 200 -19.39 -20.88 8.01
N ARG A 201 -18.53 -20.72 9.00
CA ARG A 201 -18.81 -20.95 10.42
C ARG A 201 -18.77 -19.60 11.13
N GLN A 202 -19.94 -18.98 11.28
CA GLN A 202 -20.04 -17.67 11.91
C GLN A 202 -19.60 -17.72 13.38
N TYR A 203 -18.73 -16.79 13.78
CA TYR A 203 -18.36 -16.62 15.18
C TYR A 203 -19.54 -16.06 15.98
N PRO A 204 -19.92 -16.69 17.10
CA PRO A 204 -20.85 -16.07 18.03
C PRO A 204 -20.17 -14.87 18.71
N VAL A 205 -20.91 -13.77 18.85
CA VAL A 205 -20.38 -12.48 19.32
C VAL A 205 -19.87 -12.54 20.78
N ASP A 206 -20.43 -13.45 21.59
CA ASP A 206 -20.26 -13.52 23.03
C ASP A 206 -19.69 -14.84 23.55
N SER A 207 -19.31 -15.75 22.66
CA SER A 207 -18.95 -17.12 23.05
C SER A 207 -17.81 -17.68 22.19
N LEU A 208 -17.04 -18.58 22.77
CA LEU A 208 -16.04 -19.38 22.05
C LEU A 208 -16.64 -20.66 21.43
N ALA A 209 -17.93 -20.85 21.52
CA ALA A 209 -18.59 -22.05 20.97
C ALA A 209 -18.49 -22.07 19.45
N LEU A 210 -18.08 -23.19 18.90
CA LEU A 210 -18.05 -23.39 17.44
C LEU A 210 -19.51 -23.61 16.95
N THR A 211 -19.95 -22.75 16.03
CA THR A 211 -21.22 -22.92 15.34
C THR A 211 -21.13 -24.00 14.26
N THR A 212 -22.25 -24.55 13.86
CA THR A 212 -22.29 -25.48 12.72
C THR A 212 -22.02 -24.73 11.43
N PRO A 213 -21.11 -25.21 10.56
CA PRO A 213 -20.81 -24.55 9.29
C PRO A 213 -22.04 -24.54 8.38
N VAL A 214 -22.28 -23.44 7.72
CA VAL A 214 -23.36 -23.24 6.74
C VAL A 214 -22.74 -23.16 5.36
N TYR A 215 -23.29 -23.94 4.43
CA TYR A 215 -22.90 -23.86 3.03
C TYR A 215 -23.61 -22.69 2.35
N ILE A 216 -22.85 -21.84 1.66
CA ILE A 216 -23.37 -20.73 0.85
C ILE A 216 -22.87 -20.91 -0.58
N ASP A 217 -23.77 -20.84 -1.55
CA ASP A 217 -23.40 -20.96 -2.96
C ASP A 217 -22.49 -19.80 -3.39
N ALA A 218 -21.53 -20.08 -4.26
CA ALA A 218 -20.54 -19.08 -4.69
C ALA A 218 -21.16 -17.84 -5.36
N LYS A 219 -22.33 -17.96 -6.01
CA LYS A 219 -23.07 -16.83 -6.60
C LYS A 219 -23.50 -15.76 -5.58
N ASP A 220 -23.63 -16.16 -4.31
CA ASP A 220 -24.05 -15.28 -3.22
C ASP A 220 -22.88 -14.82 -2.36
N VAL A 221 -21.64 -15.16 -2.73
CA VAL A 221 -20.43 -14.81 -1.97
C VAL A 221 -19.42 -14.14 -2.87
N ILE A 222 -19.04 -12.92 -2.53
CA ILE A 222 -17.92 -12.21 -3.14
C ILE A 222 -16.73 -12.36 -2.21
N PHE A 223 -15.68 -13.03 -2.67
CA PHE A 223 -14.44 -13.19 -1.93
C PHE A 223 -13.38 -12.25 -2.46
N MET A 224 -13.19 -11.11 -1.80
CA MET A 224 -12.21 -10.10 -2.17
C MET A 224 -10.83 -10.47 -1.62
N TYR A 225 -9.93 -10.91 -2.47
CA TYR A 225 -8.52 -11.18 -2.16
C TYR A 225 -7.66 -11.10 -3.42
N THR A 226 -6.35 -10.93 -3.28
CA THR A 226 -5.42 -10.95 -4.42
C THR A 226 -4.85 -12.35 -4.62
N LYS A 227 -4.97 -12.85 -5.84
CA LYS A 227 -4.41 -14.15 -6.24
C LYS A 227 -3.01 -13.95 -6.81
N HIS A 228 -1.97 -14.27 -6.04
CA HIS A 228 -0.57 -14.12 -6.47
C HIS A 228 -0.05 -15.30 -7.29
N ARG A 229 -0.60 -16.51 -7.11
CA ARG A 229 -0.19 -17.72 -7.82
C ARG A 229 -1.42 -18.47 -8.37
N PRO A 230 -1.33 -19.08 -9.58
CA PRO A 230 -2.46 -19.81 -10.17
C PRO A 230 -3.06 -20.90 -9.27
N SER A 231 -2.24 -21.56 -8.47
CA SER A 231 -2.65 -22.64 -7.55
C SER A 231 -3.15 -22.14 -6.19
N GLN A 232 -3.23 -20.82 -5.98
CA GLN A 232 -3.73 -20.23 -4.74
C GLN A 232 -5.26 -20.25 -4.71
N VAL A 233 -5.82 -20.73 -3.60
CA VAL A 233 -7.26 -20.82 -3.35
C VAL A 233 -7.70 -19.89 -2.24
N ARG A 234 -6.84 -19.74 -1.22
CA ARG A 234 -7.08 -18.90 -0.05
C ARG A 234 -6.15 -17.69 -0.05
N GLU A 235 -6.56 -16.71 0.66
CA GLU A 235 -5.85 -15.45 0.91
C GLU A 235 -4.56 -15.66 1.73
N ILE A 236 -3.66 -14.67 1.63
CA ILE A 236 -2.58 -14.43 2.59
C ILE A 236 -2.46 -12.93 2.82
N SER A 237 -2.10 -12.51 4.03
CA SER A 237 -1.95 -11.08 4.34
C SER A 237 -1.00 -10.38 3.38
N ASP A 238 -1.43 -9.29 2.78
CA ASP A 238 -0.58 -8.46 1.90
C ASP A 238 0.59 -7.84 2.68
N MET A 239 0.47 -7.74 4.00
CA MET A 239 1.53 -7.25 4.87
C MET A 239 2.62 -8.28 5.14
N SER A 240 2.46 -9.54 4.70
CA SER A 240 3.38 -10.64 5.00
C SER A 240 4.86 -10.34 4.76
N PRO A 241 5.28 -9.62 3.69
CA PRO A 241 6.69 -9.30 3.45
C PRO A 241 7.30 -8.33 4.46
N THR A 242 6.46 -7.53 5.14
CA THR A 242 6.90 -6.40 5.97
C THR A 242 6.64 -6.58 7.46
N ILE A 243 5.85 -7.58 7.87
CA ILE A 243 5.46 -7.83 9.28
C ILE A 243 6.66 -7.91 10.21
N THR A 244 7.67 -8.71 9.87
CA THR A 244 8.86 -8.90 10.73
C THR A 244 9.66 -7.62 10.85
N ARG A 245 9.81 -6.88 9.77
CA ARG A 245 10.51 -5.60 9.72
C ARG A 245 9.82 -4.52 10.57
N ILE A 246 8.49 -4.45 10.50
CA ILE A 246 7.70 -3.51 11.31
C ILE A 246 7.85 -3.85 12.80
N ARG A 247 7.80 -5.14 13.17
CA ARG A 247 8.01 -5.58 14.54
C ARG A 247 9.40 -5.19 15.04
N ASP A 248 10.44 -5.51 14.26
CA ASP A 248 11.83 -5.23 14.64
C ASP A 248 12.08 -3.72 14.79
N ALA A 249 11.46 -2.89 13.93
CA ALA A 249 11.51 -1.44 14.07
C ALA A 249 10.83 -0.95 15.37
N ASN A 250 9.68 -1.50 15.73
CA ASN A 250 8.98 -1.18 16.98
C ASN A 250 9.82 -1.58 18.21
N GLU A 251 10.38 -2.80 18.22
CA GLU A 251 11.25 -3.29 19.30
C GLU A 251 12.51 -2.41 19.45
N PHE A 252 13.12 -2.01 18.33
CA PHE A 252 14.25 -1.09 18.32
C PHE A 252 13.88 0.28 18.93
N MET A 253 12.74 0.86 18.57
CA MET A 253 12.29 2.14 19.15
C MET A 253 12.08 2.03 20.65
N VAL A 254 11.52 0.92 21.13
CA VAL A 254 11.36 0.66 22.57
C VAL A 254 12.74 0.58 23.24
N ALA A 255 13.69 -0.17 22.66
CA ALA A 255 15.04 -0.29 23.20
C ALA A 255 15.78 1.05 23.26
N VAL A 256 15.68 1.87 22.21
CA VAL A 256 16.25 3.24 22.19
C VAL A 256 15.59 4.11 23.25
N SER A 257 14.26 4.07 23.39
CA SER A 257 13.54 4.84 24.42
C SER A 257 13.96 4.43 25.85
N VAL A 258 14.17 3.13 26.09
CA VAL A 258 14.69 2.64 27.37
C VAL A 258 16.12 3.15 27.61
N LYS A 259 17.00 3.04 26.57
CA LYS A 259 18.37 3.55 26.65
C LYS A 259 18.41 5.04 27.01
N GLU A 260 17.63 5.87 26.31
CA GLU A 260 17.57 7.30 26.56
C GLU A 260 17.01 7.63 27.96
N ARG A 261 16.01 6.89 28.44
CA ARG A 261 15.51 7.05 29.82
C ARG A 261 16.58 6.70 30.87
N ILE A 262 17.34 5.61 30.63
CA ILE A 262 18.45 5.24 31.54
C ILE A 262 19.54 6.31 31.50
N ALA A 263 19.90 6.80 30.29
CA ALA A 263 20.89 7.86 30.15
C ALA A 263 20.46 9.16 30.84
N ALA A 264 19.18 9.52 30.74
CA ALA A 264 18.62 10.69 31.44
C ALA A 264 18.60 10.54 32.97
N CYS A 265 18.55 9.30 33.47
CA CYS A 265 18.57 9.02 34.92
C CYS A 265 19.98 8.99 35.53
N LEU A 266 21.07 9.37 34.81
CA LEU A 266 22.45 9.37 35.29
C LEU A 266 22.76 8.15 36.18
N SER A 267 22.99 6.99 35.58
CA SER A 267 23.36 5.78 36.31
C SER A 267 24.80 5.91 36.83
N VAL A 268 24.93 6.05 38.12
CA VAL A 268 26.21 6.12 38.82
C VAL A 268 26.49 4.78 39.48
N PHE A 269 27.59 4.14 39.12
CA PHE A 269 28.08 2.95 39.81
C PHE A 269 29.18 3.34 40.80
N ILE A 270 29.03 2.94 42.06
CA ILE A 270 30.00 3.15 43.09
C ILE A 270 30.92 1.93 43.13
N LYS A 271 32.16 2.10 42.66
CA LYS A 271 33.18 1.07 42.73
C LYS A 271 33.79 1.08 44.14
N LYS A 272 33.57 0.02 44.89
CA LYS A 272 34.17 -0.15 46.21
C LYS A 272 35.59 -0.69 46.06
N THR A 273 36.60 0.13 46.30
CA THR A 273 37.98 -0.32 46.37
C THR A 273 38.25 -0.74 47.85
N ILE A 274 38.54 -2.01 48.05
CA ILE A 274 38.97 -2.49 49.38
C ILE A 274 40.34 -1.87 49.61
N PRO A 275 40.53 -1.07 50.66
CA PRO A 275 41.86 -0.58 50.99
C PRO A 275 42.72 -1.81 51.32
N THR A 276 43.83 -1.99 50.57
CA THR A 276 44.87 -2.95 50.88
C THR A 276 45.49 -2.52 52.20
N THR A 277 44.93 -3.01 53.27
CA THR A 277 45.61 -2.92 54.55
C THR A 277 46.89 -3.73 54.46
N GLY A 278 47.98 -3.05 54.40
CA GLY A 278 49.29 -3.69 54.41
C GLY A 278 49.37 -4.73 55.52
N ILE A 279 49.89 -5.90 55.21
CA ILE A 279 50.26 -6.93 56.18
C ILE A 279 51.26 -6.30 57.15
N GLY A 280 50.81 -5.88 58.33
CA GLY A 280 51.70 -5.31 59.34
C GLY A 280 50.97 -4.50 60.38
N ASN A 281 50.00 -5.07 61.06
CA ASN A 281 49.75 -4.73 62.46
C ASN A 281 48.85 -5.77 63.14
N ILE A 282 49.49 -6.85 63.63
CA ILE A 282 48.92 -7.69 64.70
C ILE A 282 49.23 -6.96 65.99
N GLY A 283 48.24 -6.36 66.63
CA GLY A 283 48.33 -5.96 67.98
C GLY A 283 47.90 -4.52 68.28
N ARG A 284 46.84 -4.44 69.04
CA ARG A 284 46.27 -3.38 69.86
C ARG A 284 45.04 -2.68 69.35
N GLY A 285 43.95 -3.09 69.96
CA GLY A 285 42.71 -2.36 69.91
C GLY A 285 42.86 -0.95 70.50
N ILE A 286 42.41 0.02 69.78
CA ILE A 286 41.90 1.29 70.27
C ILE A 286 40.63 1.58 69.46
N GLY A 287 39.55 1.69 70.22
CA GLY A 287 38.27 2.05 69.66
C GLY A 287 38.31 3.43 68.97
N GLY A 288 38.33 3.44 67.70
CA GLY A 288 37.94 4.57 66.85
C GLY A 288 36.62 4.19 66.19
N ALA A 289 35.63 4.99 66.46
CA ALA A 289 34.30 4.83 65.82
C ALA A 289 34.48 4.60 64.35
N ALA A 290 34.29 3.35 63.93
CA ALA A 290 34.08 3.07 62.53
C ALA A 290 32.76 3.76 62.11
N GLY A 291 32.89 4.92 61.50
CA GLY A 291 31.72 5.59 60.92
C GLY A 291 30.91 4.56 60.17
N GLU A 292 29.63 4.47 60.44
CA GLU A 292 28.71 3.57 59.77
C GLU A 292 28.91 3.71 58.28
N ARG A 293 29.45 2.64 57.61
CA ARG A 293 29.52 2.59 56.17
C ARG A 293 28.09 2.66 55.61
N GLN A 294 27.82 3.70 54.85
CA GLN A 294 26.52 3.82 54.22
C GLN A 294 26.29 2.63 53.27
N ASP A 295 25.22 1.89 53.54
CA ASP A 295 24.75 0.87 52.62
C ASP A 295 23.92 1.53 51.51
N TYR A 296 24.32 1.30 50.24
CA TYR A 296 23.66 1.84 49.06
C TYR A 296 22.60 0.89 48.51
N GLN A 297 22.40 -0.29 49.11
CA GLN A 297 21.39 -1.24 48.64
C GLN A 297 19.98 -0.68 48.81
N GLY A 298 19.18 -0.74 47.76
CA GLY A 298 17.77 -0.35 47.80
C GLY A 298 17.51 1.17 47.74
N LYS A 299 18.52 2.00 47.50
CA LYS A 299 18.32 3.46 47.36
C LYS A 299 18.10 3.83 45.89
N SER A 300 16.98 4.46 45.59
CA SER A 300 16.70 5.03 44.26
C SER A 300 17.54 6.28 44.02
N ILE A 301 18.07 6.42 42.81
CA ILE A 301 18.79 7.61 42.38
C ILE A 301 17.76 8.57 41.76
N THR A 302 17.68 9.79 42.30
CA THR A 302 16.84 10.85 41.73
C THR A 302 17.69 11.85 40.95
N PRO A 303 17.18 12.42 39.84
CA PRO A 303 17.90 13.46 39.12
C PRO A 303 18.31 14.64 40.02
N GLY A 304 19.58 15.06 39.93
CA GLY A 304 20.10 16.16 40.74
C GLY A 304 20.54 15.80 42.18
N MET A 305 20.54 14.51 42.54
CA MET A 305 20.98 14.08 43.86
C MET A 305 22.50 14.19 43.98
N ILE A 306 22.97 14.98 44.98
CA ILE A 306 24.37 15.06 45.41
C ILE A 306 24.52 14.18 46.65
N LYS A 307 25.43 13.23 46.63
CA LYS A 307 25.67 12.34 47.75
C LYS A 307 27.16 12.15 48.00
N GLU A 308 27.57 12.27 49.25
CA GLU A 308 28.94 11.96 49.67
C GLU A 308 29.18 10.44 49.64
N LEU A 309 30.35 10.05 49.17
CA LEU A 309 30.81 8.67 49.13
C LEU A 309 31.63 8.31 50.35
N ASN A 310 31.64 7.01 50.68
CA ASN A 310 32.57 6.54 51.73
C ASN A 310 34.03 6.62 51.22
N ALA A 311 34.97 6.81 52.15
CA ALA A 311 36.39 6.81 51.84
C ALA A 311 36.80 5.52 51.12
N GLY A 312 37.39 5.63 49.92
CA GLY A 312 37.80 4.51 49.06
C GLY A 312 36.77 4.06 48.04
N ASP A 313 35.61 4.71 47.98
CA ASP A 313 34.62 4.47 46.92
C ASP A 313 34.88 5.42 45.72
N GLU A 314 34.88 4.88 44.54
CA GLU A 314 34.97 5.66 43.29
C GLU A 314 33.65 5.65 42.55
N ILE A 315 33.31 6.77 41.93
CA ILE A 315 32.17 6.85 41.02
C ILE A 315 32.62 6.44 39.60
N GLN A 316 32.06 5.37 39.10
CA GLN A 316 32.17 5.04 37.71
C GLN A 316 30.87 5.39 37.02
N VAL A 317 30.88 6.47 36.24
CA VAL A 317 29.76 6.82 35.36
C VAL A 317 29.77 5.86 34.19
N VAL A 318 28.80 4.96 34.13
CA VAL A 318 28.57 4.20 32.90
C VAL A 318 27.90 5.12 31.91
N ASN A 319 28.71 5.71 31.05
CA ASN A 319 28.20 6.44 29.93
C ASN A 319 27.74 5.39 28.89
N PRO A 320 26.44 5.21 28.61
CA PRO A 320 25.95 4.31 27.58
C PRO A 320 26.21 4.82 26.16
N ALA A 321 27.13 5.79 25.99
CA ALA A 321 27.64 6.25 24.71
C ALA A 321 28.51 5.17 24.01
N GLY A 322 27.99 3.97 23.86
CA GLY A 322 28.37 3.11 22.75
C GLY A 322 27.85 3.78 21.49
N HIS A 323 28.63 3.73 20.40
CA HIS A 323 28.36 4.34 19.11
C HIS A 323 26.87 4.63 18.91
N ALA A 324 26.49 5.90 18.93
CA ALA A 324 25.12 6.32 18.65
C ALA A 324 24.83 5.88 17.22
N THR A 325 24.33 4.68 17.08
CA THR A 325 23.62 4.34 15.83
C THR A 325 22.63 5.45 15.69
N ASP A 326 22.72 6.20 14.59
CA ASP A 326 21.75 7.24 14.32
C ASP A 326 20.37 6.57 14.24
N ALA A 327 19.68 6.56 15.37
CA ALA A 327 18.40 5.89 15.53
C ALA A 327 17.38 6.45 14.54
N ALA A 328 17.47 7.75 14.25
CA ALA A 328 16.59 8.40 13.31
C ALA A 328 16.83 7.89 11.87
N SER A 329 18.08 7.78 11.45
CA SER A 329 18.43 7.23 10.13
C SER A 329 18.04 5.76 9.99
N TYR A 330 18.21 4.96 11.05
CA TYR A 330 17.79 3.56 11.05
C TYR A 330 16.27 3.43 10.90
N ILE A 331 15.49 4.16 11.70
CA ILE A 331 14.01 4.15 11.61
C ILE A 331 13.56 4.61 10.22
N LYS A 332 14.17 5.68 9.68
CA LYS A 332 13.88 6.18 8.35
C LYS A 332 14.16 5.13 7.27
N LEU A 333 15.26 4.39 7.38
CA LEU A 333 15.57 3.27 6.48
C LEU A 333 14.52 2.17 6.59
N GLN A 334 14.10 1.79 7.80
CA GLN A 334 13.06 0.78 7.99
C GLN A 334 11.72 1.21 7.37
N GLN A 335 11.32 2.46 7.56
CA GLN A 335 10.09 3.01 6.95
C GLN A 335 10.15 3.00 5.43
N ARG A 336 11.30 3.37 4.83
CA ARG A 336 11.51 3.30 3.37
C ARG A 336 11.37 1.87 2.84
N LEU A 337 11.98 0.91 3.53
CA LEU A 337 11.92 -0.51 3.13
C LEU A 337 10.51 -1.11 3.33
N VAL A 338 9.78 -0.68 4.35
CA VAL A 338 8.38 -1.05 4.54
C VAL A 338 7.51 -0.45 3.43
N GLY A 339 7.70 0.84 3.12
CA GLY A 339 7.01 1.49 2.01
C GLY A 339 7.27 0.78 0.68
N ALA A 340 8.54 0.55 0.35
CA ALA A 340 8.94 -0.18 -0.86
C ALA A 340 8.34 -1.60 -0.93
N GLY A 341 8.32 -2.33 0.20
CA GLY A 341 7.73 -3.68 0.27
C GLY A 341 6.20 -3.69 0.15
N GLN A 342 5.56 -2.55 0.32
CA GLN A 342 4.11 -2.35 0.14
C GLN A 342 3.77 -1.55 -1.12
N GLY A 343 4.76 -1.20 -1.94
CA GLY A 343 4.56 -0.44 -3.18
C GLY A 343 4.09 1.01 -2.95
N VAL A 344 4.47 1.62 -1.81
CA VAL A 344 4.10 3.00 -1.48
C VAL A 344 5.32 3.79 -1.04
N SER A 345 5.31 5.09 -1.31
CA SER A 345 6.41 6.00 -0.99
C SER A 345 6.64 6.15 0.51
N TYR A 346 7.85 6.61 0.87
CA TYR A 346 8.19 6.97 2.24
C TYR A 346 7.26 8.08 2.77
N GLU A 347 6.99 9.09 1.95
CA GLU A 347 6.13 10.22 2.27
C GLU A 347 4.69 9.79 2.57
N ALA A 348 4.16 8.84 1.81
CA ALA A 348 2.82 8.29 2.04
C ALA A 348 2.70 7.53 3.36
N THR A 349 3.79 6.88 3.80
CA THR A 349 3.84 6.07 5.02
C THR A 349 4.26 6.85 6.25
N SER A 350 5.28 7.71 6.16
CA SER A 350 5.80 8.50 7.27
C SER A 350 5.09 9.83 7.48
N ARG A 351 4.51 10.40 6.41
CA ARG A 351 3.98 11.77 6.33
C ARG A 351 5.03 12.85 6.60
N ASP A 352 6.30 12.49 6.47
CA ASP A 352 7.42 13.42 6.61
C ASP A 352 7.76 14.01 5.24
N MET A 353 7.44 15.29 5.07
CA MET A 353 7.71 16.07 3.86
C MET A 353 8.95 16.98 3.99
N SER A 354 9.70 16.85 5.10
CA SER A 354 10.79 17.78 5.45
C SER A 354 11.94 17.82 4.44
N GLN A 355 12.14 16.76 3.67
CA GLN A 355 13.22 16.63 2.69
C GLN A 355 12.71 16.50 1.25
N SER A 356 11.42 16.66 1.02
CA SER A 356 10.83 16.51 -0.31
C SER A 356 10.71 17.85 -1.02
N THR A 357 11.05 17.85 -2.33
CA THR A 357 10.78 18.95 -3.24
C THR A 357 9.44 18.75 -3.94
N TYR A 358 8.87 19.79 -4.54
CA TYR A 358 7.64 19.68 -5.32
C TYR A 358 7.71 18.57 -6.39
N SER A 359 8.82 18.53 -7.15
CA SER A 359 9.01 17.55 -8.22
C SER A 359 9.11 16.11 -7.68
N SER A 360 9.90 15.90 -6.60
CA SER A 360 10.03 14.57 -6.00
C SER A 360 8.72 14.09 -5.38
N THR A 361 7.97 14.97 -4.70
CA THR A 361 6.66 14.65 -4.14
C THR A 361 5.66 14.28 -5.24
N ARG A 362 5.67 15.03 -6.35
CA ARG A 362 4.79 14.73 -7.48
C ARG A 362 5.11 13.37 -8.09
N GLN A 363 6.40 13.04 -8.27
CA GLN A 363 6.82 11.73 -8.77
C GLN A 363 6.37 10.61 -7.81
N SER A 364 6.59 10.76 -6.50
CA SER A 364 6.14 9.79 -5.50
C SER A 364 4.63 9.55 -5.54
N ILE A 365 3.84 10.60 -5.74
CA ILE A 365 2.37 10.48 -5.85
C ILE A 365 1.97 9.71 -7.11
N ILE A 366 2.65 9.94 -8.24
CA ILE A 366 2.38 9.23 -9.50
C ILE A 366 2.68 7.73 -9.35
N GLU A 367 3.83 7.37 -8.76
CA GLU A 367 4.20 5.98 -8.48
C GLU A 367 3.21 5.31 -7.51
N ASP A 368 2.87 5.98 -6.42
CA ASP A 368 1.87 5.49 -5.46
C ASP A 368 0.52 5.26 -6.13
N ASP A 369 0.13 6.13 -7.09
CA ASP A 369 -1.14 6.02 -7.80
C ASP A 369 -1.24 4.78 -8.67
N MET A 370 -0.13 4.33 -9.26
CA MET A 370 -0.08 3.07 -10.00
C MET A 370 -0.40 1.89 -9.07
N THR A 371 0.20 1.87 -7.88
CA THR A 371 -0.08 0.83 -6.87
C THR A 371 -1.53 0.87 -6.39
N TYR A 372 -2.06 2.08 -6.13
CA TYR A 372 -3.46 2.21 -5.71
C TYR A 372 -4.45 1.90 -6.84
N ALA A 373 -4.05 2.05 -8.11
CA ALA A 373 -4.91 1.74 -9.26
C ALA A 373 -5.26 0.25 -9.31
N GLU A 374 -4.29 -0.65 -9.07
CA GLU A 374 -4.52 -2.10 -8.99
C GLU A 374 -5.55 -2.45 -7.89
N GLU A 375 -5.44 -1.82 -6.73
CA GLU A 375 -6.38 -2.04 -5.62
C GLU A 375 -7.76 -1.44 -5.89
N LYS A 376 -7.83 -0.34 -6.64
CA LYS A 376 -9.10 0.26 -7.08
C LYS A 376 -9.80 -0.62 -8.09
N GLU A 377 -9.06 -1.21 -9.03
CA GLU A 377 -9.59 -2.16 -10.02
C GLU A 377 -10.26 -3.34 -9.33
N LEU A 378 -9.56 -4.01 -8.40
CA LEU A 378 -10.13 -5.11 -7.60
C LEU A 378 -11.38 -4.67 -6.82
N LEU A 379 -11.37 -3.45 -6.26
CA LEU A 379 -12.52 -2.93 -5.52
C LEU A 379 -13.70 -2.64 -6.46
N MET A 380 -13.43 -2.11 -7.66
CA MET A 380 -14.47 -1.85 -8.66
C MET A 380 -15.12 -3.14 -9.15
N GLU A 381 -14.35 -4.22 -9.39
CA GLU A 381 -14.91 -5.54 -9.72
C GLU A 381 -15.90 -6.02 -8.63
N VAL A 382 -15.56 -5.85 -7.36
CA VAL A 382 -16.45 -6.18 -6.24
C VAL A 382 -17.70 -5.30 -6.28
N MET A 383 -17.56 -4.02 -6.57
CA MET A 383 -18.68 -3.06 -6.63
C MET A 383 -19.58 -3.35 -7.85
N ASP A 384 -19.03 -3.77 -8.99
CA ASP A 384 -19.77 -4.15 -10.19
C ASP A 384 -20.69 -5.35 -9.90
N GLU A 385 -20.17 -6.36 -9.22
CA GLU A 385 -20.96 -7.55 -8.84
C GLU A 385 -22.08 -7.20 -7.84
N ILE A 386 -21.82 -6.27 -6.93
CA ILE A 386 -22.84 -5.75 -6.01
C ILE A 386 -23.89 -4.94 -6.78
N TYR A 387 -23.46 -4.08 -7.71
CA TYR A 387 -24.34 -3.25 -8.54
C TYR A 387 -25.25 -4.10 -9.43
N GLU A 388 -24.73 -5.13 -10.09
CA GLU A 388 -25.53 -6.07 -10.85
C GLU A 388 -26.68 -6.65 -9.99
N THR A 389 -26.37 -7.15 -8.80
CA THR A 389 -27.36 -7.71 -7.87
C THR A 389 -28.36 -6.65 -7.40
N PHE A 390 -27.90 -5.42 -7.19
CA PHE A 390 -28.76 -4.28 -6.83
C PHE A 390 -29.76 -3.96 -7.93
N VAL A 391 -29.34 -3.83 -9.19
CA VAL A 391 -30.22 -3.51 -10.33
C VAL A 391 -31.24 -4.62 -10.56
N ILE A 392 -30.81 -5.88 -10.48
CA ILE A 392 -31.71 -7.02 -10.56
C ILE A 392 -32.77 -6.97 -9.45
N SER A 393 -32.37 -6.68 -8.19
CA SER A 393 -33.29 -6.50 -7.08
C SER A 393 -34.26 -5.34 -7.27
N LEU A 394 -33.77 -4.25 -7.86
CA LEU A 394 -34.57 -3.06 -8.15
C LEU A 394 -35.66 -3.37 -9.19
N TRP A 395 -35.32 -4.16 -10.21
CA TRP A 395 -36.26 -4.61 -11.23
C TRP A 395 -37.27 -5.62 -10.67
N LEU A 396 -36.82 -6.62 -9.92
CA LEU A 396 -37.69 -7.65 -9.30
C LEU A 396 -38.71 -7.05 -8.32
N THR A 397 -38.35 -5.98 -7.64
CA THR A 397 -39.24 -5.28 -6.70
C THR A 397 -40.19 -4.28 -7.39
N GLY A 398 -40.07 -4.11 -8.72
CA GLY A 398 -40.90 -3.21 -9.52
C GLY A 398 -40.58 -1.72 -9.36
N ASN A 399 -39.46 -1.38 -8.73
CA ASN A 399 -38.99 0.01 -8.62
C ASN A 399 -38.55 0.60 -9.97
N ILE A 400 -38.08 -0.27 -10.90
CA ILE A 400 -37.87 0.06 -12.31
C ILE A 400 -38.79 -0.81 -13.17
N LYS A 401 -39.42 -0.21 -14.17
CA LYS A 401 -40.43 -0.85 -15.04
C LYS A 401 -39.90 -1.00 -16.44
N VAL A 402 -39.10 -2.02 -16.65
CA VAL A 402 -38.54 -2.39 -17.95
C VAL A 402 -39.05 -3.77 -18.35
N ARG A 403 -39.63 -3.89 -19.56
CA ARG A 403 -40.25 -5.15 -20.01
C ARG A 403 -39.25 -6.15 -20.57
N ASP A 404 -38.19 -5.67 -21.22
CA ASP A 404 -37.16 -6.43 -21.93
C ASP A 404 -35.84 -6.50 -21.13
N PHE A 405 -35.93 -6.51 -19.81
CA PHE A 405 -34.75 -6.45 -18.93
C PHE A 405 -33.77 -7.60 -19.18
N TRP A 406 -34.27 -8.84 -19.28
CA TRP A 406 -33.39 -10.00 -19.48
C TRP A 406 -32.82 -10.10 -20.90
N ASP A 407 -33.54 -9.62 -21.90
CA ASP A 407 -33.09 -9.61 -23.29
C ASP A 407 -31.97 -8.58 -23.54
N LYS A 408 -31.97 -7.50 -22.75
CA LYS A 408 -31.01 -6.39 -22.86
C LYS A 408 -30.28 -6.11 -21.53
N LYS A 409 -30.04 -7.18 -20.76
CA LYS A 409 -29.46 -7.08 -19.42
C LYS A 409 -28.19 -6.24 -19.41
N ASP A 410 -27.24 -6.50 -20.32
CA ASP A 410 -25.94 -5.84 -20.37
C ASP A 410 -26.09 -4.33 -20.60
N MET A 411 -27.03 -3.90 -21.43
CA MET A 411 -27.32 -2.48 -21.65
C MET A 411 -27.86 -1.79 -20.39
N TYR A 412 -28.72 -2.46 -19.61
CA TYR A 412 -29.27 -1.91 -18.38
C TYR A 412 -28.31 -1.93 -17.21
N LEU A 413 -27.24 -2.73 -17.28
CA LEU A 413 -26.16 -2.81 -16.31
C LEU A 413 -24.98 -1.90 -16.65
N GLU A 414 -24.98 -1.28 -17.86
CA GLU A 414 -23.87 -0.42 -18.26
C GLU A 414 -23.74 0.80 -17.34
N HIS A 415 -22.56 0.97 -16.77
CA HIS A 415 -22.28 2.04 -15.82
C HIS A 415 -20.79 2.39 -15.77
N THR A 416 -20.46 3.42 -15.01
CA THR A 416 -19.09 3.83 -14.75
C THR A 416 -19.01 4.34 -13.31
N TRP A 417 -17.90 4.02 -12.63
CA TRP A 417 -17.60 4.58 -11.31
C TRP A 417 -16.75 5.84 -11.48
N ILE A 418 -17.25 6.95 -10.98
CA ILE A 418 -16.48 8.19 -10.88
C ILE A 418 -15.81 8.20 -9.51
N VAL A 419 -14.48 8.17 -9.52
CA VAL A 419 -13.67 8.20 -8.29
C VAL A 419 -13.66 9.61 -7.72
N ALA A 420 -13.78 9.74 -6.41
CA ALA A 420 -13.66 11.05 -5.76
C ALA A 420 -12.30 11.71 -6.10
N PRO A 421 -12.31 13.01 -6.43
CA PRO A 421 -11.12 13.70 -6.90
C PRO A 421 -10.04 13.76 -5.83
N LYS A 422 -8.80 13.72 -6.26
CA LYS A 422 -7.68 14.10 -5.41
C LYS A 422 -7.61 15.62 -5.29
N LYS A 423 -7.29 16.10 -4.11
CA LYS A 423 -7.05 17.53 -3.92
C LYS A 423 -5.77 17.91 -4.69
N TRP A 424 -5.83 19.01 -5.39
CA TRP A 424 -4.69 19.57 -6.09
C TRP A 424 -3.61 20.04 -5.12
N ILE A 425 -2.35 19.85 -5.47
CA ILE A 425 -1.20 20.32 -4.69
C ILE A 425 -1.06 21.83 -4.91
N ASP A 426 -1.11 22.24 -6.17
CA ASP A 426 -1.07 23.65 -6.61
C ASP A 426 -2.29 23.91 -7.50
N PRO A 427 -3.36 24.48 -6.95
CA PRO A 427 -4.59 24.70 -7.70
C PRO A 427 -4.42 25.59 -8.93
N GLN A 428 -3.51 26.56 -8.87
CA GLN A 428 -3.28 27.51 -9.98
C GLN A 428 -2.60 26.81 -11.15
N LYS A 429 -1.50 26.07 -10.89
CA LYS A 429 -0.77 25.33 -11.94
C LYS A 429 -1.65 24.27 -12.58
N GLU A 430 -2.43 23.54 -11.79
CA GLU A 430 -3.30 22.48 -12.29
C GLU A 430 -4.49 23.04 -13.07
N ALA A 431 -5.09 24.15 -12.64
CA ALA A 431 -6.13 24.85 -13.39
C ALA A 431 -5.61 25.36 -14.75
N ASN A 432 -4.41 25.96 -14.78
CA ASN A 432 -3.78 26.39 -16.01
C ASN A 432 -3.43 25.21 -16.94
N ALA A 433 -2.92 24.11 -16.41
CA ALA A 433 -2.66 22.90 -17.18
C ALA A 433 -3.94 22.33 -17.81
N ASN A 434 -5.05 22.29 -17.06
CA ASN A 434 -6.34 21.85 -17.57
C ASN A 434 -6.91 22.82 -18.63
N ARG A 435 -6.72 24.13 -18.46
CA ARG A 435 -7.10 25.14 -19.46
C ARG A 435 -6.33 24.94 -20.77
N ILE A 436 -5.01 24.72 -20.70
CA ILE A 436 -4.17 24.47 -21.88
C ILE A 436 -4.57 23.14 -22.53
N ALA A 437 -4.75 22.06 -21.75
CA ALA A 437 -5.14 20.75 -22.25
C ALA A 437 -6.50 20.77 -22.97
N LEU A 438 -7.45 21.55 -22.46
CA LEU A 438 -8.75 21.77 -23.09
C LEU A 438 -8.61 22.58 -24.39
N ALA A 439 -7.81 23.66 -24.38
CA ALA A 439 -7.59 24.52 -25.54
C ALA A 439 -6.84 23.79 -26.68
N THR A 440 -5.92 22.89 -26.35
CA THR A 440 -5.15 22.06 -27.30
C THR A 440 -5.87 20.77 -27.73
N GLY A 441 -7.04 20.47 -27.16
CA GLY A 441 -7.79 19.25 -27.45
C GLY A 441 -7.19 17.97 -26.86
N GLN A 442 -6.18 18.08 -25.98
CA GLN A 442 -5.58 16.93 -25.29
C GLN A 442 -6.54 16.31 -24.27
N LYS A 443 -7.41 17.12 -23.66
CA LYS A 443 -8.47 16.67 -22.76
C LYS A 443 -9.82 17.26 -23.16
N THR A 444 -10.86 16.47 -22.97
CA THR A 444 -12.25 16.97 -23.11
C THR A 444 -12.76 17.49 -21.76
N PHE A 445 -13.77 18.37 -21.79
CA PHE A 445 -14.44 18.82 -20.57
C PHE A 445 -14.99 17.66 -19.72
N LYS A 446 -15.52 16.62 -20.41
CA LYS A 446 -16.00 15.39 -19.76
C LYS A 446 -14.89 14.68 -18.96
N GLN A 447 -13.67 14.61 -19.51
CA GLN A 447 -12.54 14.02 -18.81
C GLN A 447 -12.10 14.88 -17.60
N ILE A 448 -12.05 16.19 -17.78
CA ILE A 448 -11.70 17.11 -16.67
C ILE A 448 -12.75 17.04 -15.55
N ALA A 449 -14.05 17.02 -15.90
CA ALA A 449 -15.14 16.86 -14.92
C ALA A 449 -15.02 15.51 -14.17
N ALA A 450 -14.74 14.43 -14.88
CA ALA A 450 -14.53 13.11 -14.27
C ALA A 450 -13.30 13.07 -13.33
N GLU A 451 -12.20 13.71 -13.71
CA GLU A 451 -11.01 13.88 -12.84
C GLU A 451 -11.34 14.69 -11.57
N GLN A 452 -12.32 15.61 -11.66
CA GLN A 452 -12.83 16.37 -10.52
C GLN A 452 -13.95 15.65 -9.76
N GLY A 453 -14.29 14.42 -10.14
CA GLY A 453 -15.30 13.60 -9.47
C GLY A 453 -16.74 14.08 -9.70
N LYS A 454 -16.97 14.84 -10.78
CA LYS A 454 -18.28 15.38 -11.12
C LYS A 454 -18.81 14.75 -12.41
N ASP A 455 -20.13 14.61 -12.51
CA ASP A 455 -20.76 14.38 -13.80
C ASP A 455 -20.73 15.69 -14.61
N TRP A 456 -20.25 15.61 -15.83
CA TRP A 456 -20.14 16.77 -16.71
C TRP A 456 -21.50 17.35 -17.11
N LYS A 457 -22.58 16.52 -17.18
CA LYS A 457 -23.94 16.97 -17.48
C LYS A 457 -24.48 17.74 -16.27
N GLU A 458 -24.45 17.15 -15.07
CA GLU A 458 -24.86 17.82 -13.83
C GLU A 458 -24.08 19.14 -13.64
N GLN A 459 -22.78 19.16 -13.94
CA GLN A 459 -21.96 20.36 -13.83
C GLN A 459 -22.39 21.47 -14.80
N ILE A 460 -22.75 21.13 -16.04
CA ILE A 460 -23.26 22.12 -17.00
C ILE A 460 -24.64 22.62 -16.58
N GLU A 461 -25.51 21.75 -16.09
CA GLU A 461 -26.85 22.13 -15.57
C GLU A 461 -26.74 23.05 -14.36
N GLU A 462 -25.86 22.73 -13.39
CA GLU A 462 -25.57 23.61 -12.24
C GLU A 462 -25.09 25.02 -12.70
N ILE A 463 -24.16 25.05 -13.68
CA ILE A 463 -23.64 26.31 -14.23
C ILE A 463 -24.77 27.10 -14.91
N ALA A 464 -25.58 26.41 -15.72
CA ALA A 464 -26.70 27.05 -16.43
C ALA A 464 -27.76 27.63 -15.46
N GLU A 465 -28.06 26.89 -14.38
CA GLU A 465 -28.97 27.35 -13.32
C GLU A 465 -28.43 28.61 -12.65
N VAL A 466 -27.15 28.61 -12.26
CA VAL A 466 -26.49 29.77 -11.62
C VAL A 466 -26.49 30.99 -12.55
N LEU A 467 -26.14 30.80 -13.84
CA LEU A 467 -26.10 31.88 -14.82
C LEU A 467 -27.50 32.47 -15.10
N ASN A 468 -28.51 31.61 -15.20
CA ASN A 468 -29.90 32.06 -15.39
C ASN A 468 -30.38 32.84 -14.17
N TYR A 469 -30.12 32.37 -12.95
CA TYR A 469 -30.49 33.05 -11.72
C TYR A 469 -29.77 34.41 -11.56
N ALA A 470 -28.46 34.45 -11.87
CA ALA A 470 -27.68 35.70 -11.87
C ALA A 470 -28.25 36.72 -12.87
N LYS A 471 -28.66 36.24 -14.06
CA LYS A 471 -29.26 37.07 -15.11
C LYS A 471 -30.61 37.63 -14.71
N GLU A 472 -31.44 36.85 -14.00
CA GLU A 472 -32.71 37.30 -13.41
C GLU A 472 -32.50 38.42 -12.39
N LEU A 473 -31.42 38.37 -11.61
CA LEU A 473 -31.06 39.39 -10.61
C LEU A 473 -30.27 40.57 -11.22
N GLY A 474 -29.95 40.55 -12.52
CA GLY A 474 -29.16 41.61 -13.18
C GLY A 474 -27.70 41.65 -12.76
N ILE A 475 -27.15 40.52 -12.25
CA ILE A 475 -25.75 40.37 -11.85
C ILE A 475 -24.97 39.78 -13.01
N ASP A 476 -23.91 40.47 -13.46
CA ASP A 476 -22.93 39.89 -14.38
C ASP A 476 -21.91 39.07 -13.60
N MET A 477 -21.89 37.74 -13.81
CA MET A 477 -21.01 36.81 -13.14
C MET A 477 -19.63 36.71 -13.81
N GLY A 478 -19.37 37.51 -14.88
CA GLY A 478 -18.19 37.33 -15.71
C GLY A 478 -18.21 35.97 -16.44
N GLY A 479 -17.68 35.89 -17.63
CA GLY A 479 -17.77 34.69 -18.47
C GLY A 479 -17.23 33.41 -17.77
N VAL A 480 -17.88 32.31 -18.00
CA VAL A 480 -17.34 30.98 -17.74
C VAL A 480 -16.25 30.71 -18.78
N ILE A 481 -15.32 29.78 -18.52
CA ILE A 481 -14.17 29.42 -19.40
C ILE A 481 -14.55 29.29 -20.91
N PHE A 482 -15.81 28.96 -21.21
CA PHE A 482 -16.33 28.79 -22.58
C PHE A 482 -16.79 30.09 -23.27
N ASP A 483 -16.98 31.18 -22.52
CA ASP A 483 -17.53 32.44 -23.05
C ASP A 483 -16.45 33.52 -23.31
N ARG A 484 -15.18 33.26 -23.01
CA ARG A 484 -14.12 34.23 -23.29
C ARG A 484 -13.77 34.25 -24.79
N PRO A 485 -13.82 35.42 -25.46
CA PRO A 485 -13.38 35.53 -26.84
C PRO A 485 -11.90 35.11 -26.94
N LYS A 486 -11.56 34.40 -28.04
CA LYS A 486 -10.24 33.79 -28.30
C LYS A 486 -9.05 34.78 -28.24
N ASN A 487 -9.29 36.06 -28.21
CA ASN A 487 -8.23 37.09 -28.28
C ASN A 487 -7.68 37.52 -26.91
N GLU A 488 -8.36 37.22 -25.79
CA GLU A 488 -7.87 37.62 -24.45
C GLU A 488 -6.94 36.57 -23.78
N LEU A 489 -6.74 35.42 -24.43
CA LEU A 489 -5.95 34.34 -23.87
C LEU A 489 -4.44 34.49 -24.03
N TYR A 490 -3.96 35.53 -24.72
CA TYR A 490 -2.55 35.70 -25.09
C TYR A 490 -1.89 36.99 -24.57
N GLU A 491 -2.59 37.85 -23.84
CA GLU A 491 -2.02 39.17 -23.43
C GLU A 491 -1.58 39.27 -21.95
N GLU A 492 -1.61 38.23 -21.13
CA GLU A 492 -1.26 38.33 -19.71
C GLU A 492 0.02 37.56 -19.29
N GLU A 493 1.02 37.37 -20.16
CA GLU A 493 2.34 36.87 -19.77
C GLU A 493 3.49 37.73 -20.26
N GLU A 494 3.44 39.08 -20.08
CA GLU A 494 4.64 39.92 -20.04
C GLU A 494 4.71 40.61 -18.68
N GLY A 495 5.39 40.00 -17.74
CA GLY A 495 5.74 40.65 -16.48
C GLY A 495 6.11 39.69 -15.36
N GLU A 496 7.39 39.49 -15.22
CA GLU A 496 8.20 39.08 -14.07
C GLU A 496 8.94 37.76 -14.18
N ASP A 497 10.20 37.92 -14.56
CA ASP A 497 11.41 37.22 -14.15
C ASP A 497 11.31 35.76 -13.66
N ASP A 498 11.74 34.86 -14.54
CA ASP A 498 12.57 33.73 -14.14
C ASP A 498 13.54 33.38 -15.29
N GLU A 499 14.76 33.80 -15.14
CA GLU A 499 15.91 33.25 -15.84
C GLU A 499 16.02 31.77 -15.56
N HIS A 500 15.79 30.94 -16.54
CA HIS A 500 16.22 29.57 -16.80
C HIS A 500 15.10 28.70 -17.42
N ALA A 501 14.90 28.88 -18.72
CA ALA A 501 14.45 27.78 -19.59
C ALA A 501 14.80 28.08 -21.03
N GLU A 502 15.99 27.70 -21.43
CA GLU A 502 16.33 27.59 -22.85
C GLU A 502 15.58 26.39 -23.48
N GLY A 503 14.90 26.64 -24.57
CA GLY A 503 14.74 25.72 -25.65
C GLY A 503 13.40 24.96 -25.79
N PHE A 504 12.39 25.65 -26.30
CA PHE A 504 11.42 24.96 -27.18
C PHE A 504 11.05 25.90 -28.33
N VAL A 505 11.59 25.58 -29.51
CA VAL A 505 11.30 26.25 -30.78
C VAL A 505 9.89 25.87 -31.23
N ALA A 506 9.05 26.89 -31.39
CA ALA A 506 7.73 26.74 -32.01
C ALA A 506 7.89 26.45 -33.51
N VAL A 507 7.35 25.36 -33.97
CA VAL A 507 7.19 25.09 -35.42
C VAL A 507 5.88 25.73 -35.85
N SER A 508 5.99 26.87 -36.50
CA SER A 508 4.91 27.51 -37.25
C SER A 508 4.95 27.07 -38.71
N SER A 509 3.81 26.57 -39.16
CA SER A 509 3.26 26.52 -40.54
C SER A 509 4.21 26.67 -41.72
N ILE A 510 4.36 25.60 -42.46
CA ILE A 510 4.85 25.65 -43.85
C ILE A 510 3.63 25.58 -44.81
N GLN A 511 3.33 26.71 -45.45
CA GLN A 511 2.70 26.72 -46.75
C GLN A 511 3.79 26.58 -47.81
N GLY A 512 3.59 25.62 -48.73
CA GLY A 512 4.54 25.38 -49.79
C GLY A 512 4.39 26.34 -50.94
N GLU A 513 5.51 26.64 -51.57
CA GLU A 513 5.60 26.86 -53.00
C GLU A 513 7.04 26.52 -53.42
N GLY A 514 7.15 25.70 -54.48
CA GLY A 514 8.40 25.21 -54.98
C GLY A 514 9.12 26.18 -55.89
N THR A 515 10.41 25.99 -56.01
CA THR A 515 11.12 25.99 -57.31
C THR A 515 12.56 25.51 -57.11
N ALA A 516 13.04 24.90 -58.16
CA ALA A 516 14.30 24.19 -58.36
C ALA A 516 15.58 25.05 -58.32
N GLY A 517 16.71 24.37 -58.08
CA GLY A 517 18.01 24.85 -58.60
C GLY A 517 19.23 24.50 -57.76
N GLU A 518 19.94 23.47 -58.26
CA GLU A 518 21.40 23.31 -58.42
C GLU A 518 22.37 23.38 -57.23
N GLU A 519 23.01 22.24 -57.06
CA GLU A 519 24.45 21.91 -56.95
C GLU A 519 25.44 22.97 -56.40
N ASP A 520 26.24 22.64 -55.41
CA ASP A 520 27.71 22.51 -55.59
C ASP A 520 28.41 21.88 -54.37
N GLU A 521 29.48 21.21 -54.75
CA GLU A 521 30.38 20.38 -53.99
C GLU A 521 31.28 21.16 -52.98
N GLY A 522 31.78 20.48 -51.96
CA GLY A 522 33.20 20.59 -51.74
C GLY A 522 33.76 20.78 -50.35
N LYS A 523 34.38 19.70 -49.91
CA LYS A 523 35.68 19.63 -49.19
C LYS A 523 35.74 19.69 -47.65
N GLU A 524 36.15 18.53 -47.23
CA GLU A 524 37.11 18.16 -46.16
C GLU A 524 38.06 19.29 -45.68
N THR A 525 38.35 19.27 -44.38
CA THR A 525 39.72 19.12 -43.86
C THR A 525 39.73 18.78 -42.38
N GLU A 526 40.51 17.75 -42.10
CA GLU A 526 41.06 17.29 -40.80
C GLU A 526 42.00 18.36 -40.19
N GLU A 527 42.22 18.22 -38.90
CA GLU A 527 43.48 18.27 -38.12
C GLU A 527 43.14 18.58 -36.66
N ASP A 528 43.25 17.67 -35.74
CA ASP A 528 44.44 17.07 -35.09
C ASP A 528 45.21 18.05 -34.19
N THR A 529 45.43 17.61 -32.98
CA THR A 529 46.48 17.78 -31.98
C THR A 529 45.99 18.23 -30.61
N ASN A 530 45.97 17.35 -29.61
CA ASN A 530 47.03 16.73 -28.78
C ASN A 530 47.64 17.69 -27.71
N LYS A 531 47.81 17.09 -26.52
CA LYS A 531 48.58 17.47 -25.31
C LYS A 531 47.79 18.27 -24.26
N GLY A 532 47.78 17.92 -23.05
CA GLY A 532 48.63 17.03 -22.27
C GLY A 532 48.79 17.60 -20.86
N THR A 533 48.84 16.67 -19.93
CA THR A 533 49.58 16.73 -18.65
C THR A 533 49.15 17.66 -17.51
N ASP A 534 48.81 16.99 -16.44
CA ASP A 534 49.45 16.93 -15.11
C ASP A 534 48.95 17.85 -13.97
N ASP A 535 48.85 17.13 -12.89
CA ASP A 535 49.13 17.46 -11.48
C ASP A 535 48.11 18.27 -10.64
N LYS A 536 47.44 17.61 -9.81
CA LYS A 536 47.67 17.35 -8.39
C LYS A 536 46.43 16.75 -7.76
#